data_09af5d43e1cdbe1e2b5d691b28171e2d
#
_entry.id   09af5d43e1cdbe1e2b5d691b28171e2d
#
_cell.length_a   1.000
_cell.length_b   1.000
_cell.length_c   1.000
_cell.angle_alpha   90.00
_cell.angle_beta   90.00
_cell.angle_gamma   90.00
#
_symmetry.space_group_name_H-M   'P 1'
#
loop_
_entity.id
_entity.type
_entity.pdbx_description
1 polymer ?
#
loop_
_entity_poly.entity_id
_entity_poly.type
_entity_poly.pdbx_seq_one_letter_code
_entity_poly.pdbx_strand_id
1 'polypeptide(L)'
;AYVSLIRRGNLTKGETLLVHGSTGGVGMAAVQLGKYLGATVIATGTSEEKLEFTKKWGADHTLLTHKDNIVDFRNEVKDITNGNGADVIYDPVGGDVFDHSIRCINWGGRLLVVGFASGRIPNLPINMALIKGFSVIGVRAGEYGRKDPEAGIENNVAIRKICEEGHFSPYVCKEFDLKDAKNAIQFL
;
A
#
# COMPACT_ATOMS: atom_id res chain seq x y z
N ALA A 1 -3.87 6.59 -2.26
CA ALA A 1 -3.12 5.69 -3.14
C ALA A 1 -2.46 6.44 -4.32
N TYR A 2 -3.21 7.25 -5.09
CA TYR A 2 -2.67 8.00 -6.25
C TYR A 2 -1.47 8.88 -5.88
N VAL A 3 -1.63 9.74 -4.86
CA VAL A 3 -0.52 10.59 -4.37
C VAL A 3 0.67 9.75 -3.91
N SER A 4 0.40 8.64 -3.22
CA SER A 4 1.45 7.75 -2.73
C SER A 4 2.26 7.13 -3.86
N LEU A 5 1.58 6.44 -4.78
CA LEU A 5 2.26 5.62 -5.78
C LEU A 5 2.80 6.45 -6.95
N ILE A 6 2.08 7.48 -7.38
CA ILE A 6 2.47 8.28 -8.55
C ILE A 6 3.32 9.48 -8.14
N ARG A 7 2.80 10.35 -7.25
CA ARG A 7 3.48 11.63 -6.94
C ARG A 7 4.68 11.47 -6.03
N ARG A 8 4.63 10.51 -5.09
CA ARG A 8 5.69 10.33 -4.09
C ARG A 8 6.57 9.12 -4.34
N GLY A 9 5.94 8.01 -4.72
CA GLY A 9 6.62 6.72 -4.94
C GLY A 9 7.21 6.57 -6.33
N ASN A 10 6.77 7.37 -7.31
CA ASN A 10 7.21 7.25 -8.70
C ASN A 10 7.20 5.79 -9.19
N LEU A 11 6.10 5.07 -8.86
CA LEU A 11 5.96 3.67 -9.26
C LEU A 11 5.90 3.57 -10.78
N THR A 12 6.74 2.71 -11.34
CA THR A 12 6.85 2.50 -12.78
C THR A 12 6.49 1.07 -13.17
N LYS A 13 6.13 0.88 -14.44
CA LYS A 13 5.81 -0.44 -14.99
C LYS A 13 6.97 -1.41 -14.82
N GLY A 14 6.68 -2.62 -14.38
CA GLY A 14 7.66 -3.70 -14.17
C GLY A 14 8.29 -3.73 -12.78
N GLU A 15 8.09 -2.70 -11.97
CA GLU A 15 8.51 -2.71 -10.57
C GLU A 15 7.64 -3.62 -9.71
N THR A 16 8.18 -4.05 -8.57
CA THR A 16 7.44 -4.80 -7.54
C THR A 16 6.92 -3.84 -6.48
N LEU A 17 5.60 -3.83 -6.29
CA LEU A 17 4.91 -3.08 -5.26
C LEU A 17 4.46 -4.01 -4.12
N LEU A 18 4.98 -3.80 -2.92
CA LEU A 18 4.51 -4.45 -1.69
C LEU A 18 3.48 -3.56 -1.00
N VAL A 19 2.25 -4.04 -0.82
CA VAL A 19 1.16 -3.29 -0.19
C VAL A 19 0.79 -3.91 1.15
N HIS A 20 1.07 -3.20 2.24
CA HIS A 20 0.61 -3.59 3.56
C HIS A 20 -0.82 -3.12 3.83
N GLY A 21 -1.55 -3.88 4.67
CA GLY A 21 -2.95 -3.58 4.95
C GLY A 21 -3.82 -3.56 3.69
N SER A 22 -3.50 -4.43 2.73
CA SER A 22 -4.09 -4.47 1.39
C SER A 22 -5.61 -4.74 1.38
N THR A 23 -6.13 -5.30 2.45
CA THR A 23 -7.55 -5.65 2.59
C THR A 23 -8.42 -4.48 3.11
N GLY A 24 -7.80 -3.39 3.54
CA GLY A 24 -8.49 -2.15 3.90
C GLY A 24 -8.71 -1.23 2.70
N GLY A 25 -9.55 -0.20 2.84
CA GLY A 25 -9.93 0.69 1.72
C GLY A 25 -8.76 1.35 1.00
N VAL A 26 -7.78 1.90 1.74
CA VAL A 26 -6.61 2.55 1.12
C VAL A 26 -5.63 1.53 0.52
N GLY A 27 -5.48 0.36 1.15
CA GLY A 27 -4.64 -0.72 0.64
C GLY A 27 -5.20 -1.34 -0.63
N MET A 28 -6.52 -1.61 -0.67
CA MET A 28 -7.20 -2.11 -1.86
C MET A 28 -7.07 -1.13 -3.04
N ALA A 29 -7.16 0.17 -2.77
CA ALA A 29 -6.92 1.19 -3.78
C ALA A 29 -5.47 1.18 -4.30
N ALA A 30 -4.49 0.92 -3.42
CA ALA A 30 -3.10 0.79 -3.82
C ALA A 30 -2.85 -0.47 -4.66
N VAL A 31 -3.50 -1.60 -4.35
CA VAL A 31 -3.44 -2.84 -5.13
C VAL A 31 -3.94 -2.60 -6.56
N GLN A 32 -5.16 -2.05 -6.71
CA GLN A 32 -5.74 -1.79 -8.04
C GLN A 32 -4.88 -0.82 -8.85
N LEU A 33 -4.46 0.28 -8.23
CA LEU A 33 -3.66 1.29 -8.91
C LEU A 33 -2.27 0.75 -9.28
N GLY A 34 -1.63 -0.05 -8.42
CA GLY A 34 -0.36 -0.71 -8.72
C GLY A 34 -0.48 -1.63 -9.93
N LYS A 35 -1.56 -2.42 -10.00
CA LYS A 35 -1.83 -3.28 -11.15
C LYS A 35 -2.08 -2.48 -12.43
N TYR A 36 -2.86 -1.41 -12.35
CA TYR A 36 -3.08 -0.49 -13.48
C TYR A 36 -1.78 0.11 -14.01
N LEU A 37 -0.85 0.46 -13.13
CA LEU A 37 0.47 1.00 -13.48
C LEU A 37 1.43 -0.07 -14.04
N GLY A 38 1.03 -1.35 -14.06
CA GLY A 38 1.82 -2.45 -14.58
C GLY A 38 2.90 -2.97 -13.65
N ALA A 39 2.74 -2.77 -12.35
CA ALA A 39 3.61 -3.35 -11.33
C ALA A 39 3.24 -4.82 -11.05
N THR A 40 4.19 -5.60 -10.54
CA THR A 40 3.91 -6.84 -9.83
C THR A 40 3.49 -6.50 -8.42
N VAL A 41 2.26 -6.86 -8.04
CA VAL A 41 1.67 -6.46 -6.75
C VAL A 41 1.69 -7.62 -5.76
N ILE A 42 2.39 -7.42 -4.64
CA ILE A 42 2.39 -8.31 -3.48
C ILE A 42 1.50 -7.67 -2.41
N ALA A 43 0.38 -8.31 -2.10
CA ALA A 43 -0.58 -7.83 -1.11
C ALA A 43 -0.39 -8.53 0.24
N THR A 44 -0.34 -7.80 1.35
CA THR A 44 -0.27 -8.40 2.69
C THR A 44 -1.46 -8.03 3.55
N GLY A 45 -1.84 -8.94 4.43
CA GLY A 45 -2.96 -8.77 5.35
C GLY A 45 -2.99 -9.84 6.44
N THR A 46 -3.94 -9.70 7.37
CA THR A 46 -4.06 -10.58 8.56
C THR A 46 -5.13 -11.67 8.43
N SER A 47 -5.79 -11.79 7.28
CA SER A 47 -6.86 -12.76 7.02
C SER A 47 -6.68 -13.35 5.63
N GLU A 48 -6.54 -14.67 5.54
CA GLU A 48 -6.45 -15.40 4.27
C GLU A 48 -7.67 -15.17 3.38
N GLU A 49 -8.88 -15.25 3.96
CA GLU A 49 -10.12 -15.02 3.23
C GLU A 49 -10.14 -13.64 2.55
N LYS A 50 -9.77 -12.59 3.31
CA LYS A 50 -9.71 -11.22 2.77
C LYS A 50 -8.58 -11.05 1.76
N LEU A 51 -7.46 -11.74 1.92
CA LEU A 51 -6.34 -11.72 0.97
C LEU A 51 -6.72 -12.37 -0.36
N GLU A 52 -7.44 -13.50 -0.35
CA GLU A 52 -7.96 -14.11 -1.59
C GLU A 52 -8.84 -13.12 -2.38
N PHE A 53 -9.53 -12.24 -1.66
CA PHE A 53 -10.30 -11.18 -2.29
C PHE A 53 -9.42 -10.17 -3.05
N THR A 54 -8.23 -9.86 -2.53
CA THR A 54 -7.32 -8.90 -3.17
C THR A 54 -6.80 -9.39 -4.52
N LYS A 55 -6.70 -10.72 -4.72
CA LYS A 55 -6.33 -11.32 -6.01
C LYS A 55 -7.30 -10.94 -7.13
N LYS A 56 -8.60 -10.89 -6.83
CA LYS A 56 -9.62 -10.48 -7.80
C LYS A 56 -9.46 -9.02 -8.22
N TRP A 57 -8.79 -8.22 -7.42
CA TRP A 57 -8.59 -6.79 -7.60
C TRP A 57 -7.18 -6.43 -8.07
N GLY A 58 -6.36 -7.42 -8.42
CA GLY A 58 -5.08 -7.21 -9.08
C GLY A 58 -3.84 -7.53 -8.28
N ALA A 59 -3.94 -8.15 -7.10
CA ALA A 59 -2.79 -8.71 -6.42
C ALA A 59 -2.28 -9.95 -7.18
N ASP A 60 -0.99 -9.94 -7.53
CA ASP A 60 -0.33 -11.09 -8.17
C ASP A 60 0.07 -12.14 -7.13
N HIS A 61 0.46 -11.67 -5.93
CA HIS A 61 0.84 -12.51 -4.79
C HIS A 61 0.19 -12.00 -3.51
N THR A 62 -0.08 -12.93 -2.58
CA THR A 62 -0.63 -12.61 -1.27
C THR A 62 0.20 -13.23 -0.16
N LEU A 63 0.50 -12.47 0.88
CA LEU A 63 1.26 -12.93 2.04
C LEU A 63 0.51 -12.64 3.32
N LEU A 64 0.38 -13.63 4.17
CA LEU A 64 -0.28 -13.50 5.47
C LEU A 64 0.68 -12.85 6.48
N THR A 65 0.19 -11.78 7.13
CA THR A 65 0.87 -11.16 8.28
C THR A 65 -0.06 -11.25 9.47
N HIS A 66 0.28 -12.00 10.52
CA HIS A 66 -0.58 -12.14 11.68
C HIS A 66 -0.57 -10.87 12.55
N LYS A 67 -1.71 -10.59 13.18
CA LYS A 67 -1.89 -9.39 14.02
C LYS A 67 -1.06 -9.43 15.30
N ASP A 68 -0.95 -10.61 15.92
CA ASP A 68 -0.35 -10.80 17.24
C ASP A 68 1.04 -11.43 17.22
N ASN A 69 1.40 -12.11 16.12
CA ASN A 69 2.73 -12.65 15.84
C ASN A 69 3.02 -12.39 14.37
N ILE A 70 3.76 -11.33 14.09
CA ILE A 70 4.08 -11.00 12.70
C ILE A 70 4.91 -12.14 12.12
N VAL A 71 4.32 -12.81 11.13
CA VAL A 71 5.05 -13.76 10.32
C VAL A 71 6.10 -12.99 9.54
N ASP A 72 7.32 -13.50 9.59
CA ASP A 72 8.42 -12.91 8.84
C ASP A 72 8.23 -13.16 7.33
N PHE A 73 7.64 -12.20 6.67
CA PHE A 73 7.36 -12.23 5.23
C PHE A 73 8.58 -11.86 4.35
N ARG A 74 9.75 -11.61 4.97
CA ARG A 74 10.92 -11.12 4.23
C ARG A 74 11.44 -12.09 3.20
N ASN A 75 11.46 -13.38 3.55
CA ASN A 75 11.95 -14.42 2.67
C ASN A 75 10.99 -14.64 1.49
N GLU A 76 9.69 -14.68 1.75
CA GLU A 76 8.67 -14.82 0.71
C GLU A 76 8.73 -13.65 -0.29
N VAL A 77 8.89 -12.40 0.19
CA VAL A 77 9.07 -11.25 -0.71
C VAL A 77 10.33 -11.41 -1.55
N LYS A 78 11.44 -11.86 -0.97
CA LYS A 78 12.68 -12.10 -1.72
C LYS A 78 12.54 -13.23 -2.73
N ASP A 79 11.87 -14.32 -2.37
CA ASP A 79 11.64 -15.45 -3.27
C ASP A 79 10.81 -15.01 -4.48
N ILE A 80 9.71 -14.27 -4.26
CA ILE A 80 8.89 -13.68 -5.33
C ILE A 80 9.69 -12.75 -6.24
N THR A 81 10.66 -12.02 -5.67
CA THR A 81 11.46 -11.01 -6.39
C THR A 81 12.83 -11.50 -6.83
N ASN A 82 13.08 -12.81 -6.84
CA ASN A 82 14.38 -13.42 -7.20
C ASN A 82 15.55 -12.84 -6.38
N GLY A 83 15.34 -12.60 -5.10
CA GLY A 83 16.33 -12.09 -4.15
C GLY A 83 16.44 -10.56 -4.07
N ASN A 84 15.85 -9.81 -4.99
CA ASN A 84 16.00 -8.35 -5.07
C ASN A 84 15.25 -7.60 -3.95
N GLY A 85 14.03 -8.04 -3.62
CA GLY A 85 13.13 -7.33 -2.74
C GLY A 85 12.14 -6.40 -3.48
N ALA A 86 11.27 -5.72 -2.74
CA ALA A 86 10.26 -4.84 -3.32
C ALA A 86 10.83 -3.45 -3.68
N ASP A 87 10.50 -2.95 -4.86
CA ASP A 87 10.94 -1.63 -5.34
C ASP A 87 10.20 -0.49 -4.66
N VAL A 88 8.90 -0.68 -4.44
CA VAL A 88 8.06 0.28 -3.70
C VAL A 88 7.30 -0.47 -2.62
N ILE A 89 7.31 0.08 -1.41
CA ILE A 89 6.54 -0.45 -0.28
C ILE A 89 5.53 0.59 0.16
N TYR A 90 4.24 0.24 0.12
CA TYR A 90 3.13 1.06 0.60
C TYR A 90 2.77 0.65 2.02
N ASP A 91 3.12 1.48 3.01
CA ASP A 91 2.97 1.14 4.43
C ASP A 91 2.02 2.07 5.20
N PRO A 92 0.73 1.69 5.36
CA PRO A 92 -0.21 2.33 6.27
C PRO A 92 -0.21 1.72 7.68
N VAL A 93 0.62 0.69 7.93
CA VAL A 93 0.58 -0.14 9.14
C VAL A 93 1.64 0.28 10.15
N GLY A 94 2.87 0.47 9.71
CA GLY A 94 4.00 0.79 10.59
C GLY A 94 4.39 -0.37 11.53
N GLY A 95 4.97 -0.05 12.68
CA GLY A 95 5.33 -1.04 13.69
C GLY A 95 6.29 -2.10 13.17
N ASP A 96 6.04 -3.36 13.55
CA ASP A 96 6.90 -4.49 13.17
C ASP A 96 6.87 -4.77 11.66
N VAL A 97 5.75 -4.45 10.99
CA VAL A 97 5.63 -4.54 9.53
C VAL A 97 6.68 -3.66 8.85
N PHE A 98 6.85 -2.44 9.33
CA PHE A 98 7.92 -1.55 8.86
C PHE A 98 9.31 -2.15 9.10
N ASP A 99 9.55 -2.72 10.31
CA ASP A 99 10.86 -3.28 10.69
C ASP A 99 11.26 -4.47 9.81
N HIS A 100 10.28 -5.26 9.35
CA HIS A 100 10.50 -6.31 8.35
C HIS A 100 10.69 -5.74 6.94
N SER A 101 9.93 -4.71 6.59
CA SER A 101 9.93 -4.09 5.26
C SER A 101 11.29 -3.51 4.86
N ILE A 102 11.98 -2.82 5.77
CA ILE A 102 13.33 -2.28 5.50
C ILE A 102 14.37 -3.37 5.20
N ARG A 103 14.07 -4.64 5.51
CA ARG A 103 14.95 -5.78 5.26
C ARG A 103 14.67 -6.50 3.93
N CYS A 104 13.46 -6.34 3.38
CA CYS A 104 13.07 -6.90 2.07
C CYS A 104 12.79 -5.84 1.00
N ILE A 105 13.17 -4.59 1.24
CA ILE A 105 13.17 -3.55 0.22
C ILE A 105 14.35 -3.75 -0.73
N ASN A 106 14.14 -3.48 -2.02
CA ASN A 106 15.17 -3.54 -3.05
C ASN A 106 16.21 -2.43 -2.88
N TRP A 107 17.37 -2.59 -3.51
CA TRP A 107 18.35 -1.53 -3.65
C TRP A 107 17.74 -0.31 -4.39
N GLY A 108 17.88 0.87 -3.79
CA GLY A 108 17.27 2.10 -4.33
C GLY A 108 15.74 2.16 -4.20
N GLY A 109 15.13 1.24 -3.47
CA GLY A 109 13.68 1.18 -3.27
C GLY A 109 13.11 2.39 -2.52
N ARG A 110 11.78 2.50 -2.48
CA ARG A 110 11.06 3.59 -1.82
C ARG A 110 10.05 3.01 -0.84
N LEU A 111 10.21 3.31 0.46
CA LEU A 111 9.24 2.97 1.49
C LEU A 111 8.35 4.18 1.75
N LEU A 112 7.07 4.04 1.45
CA LEU A 112 6.07 5.09 1.56
C LEU A 112 5.38 4.99 2.91
N VAL A 113 5.66 5.93 3.81
CA VAL A 113 5.02 6.02 5.13
C VAL A 113 3.67 6.71 4.97
N VAL A 114 2.58 5.93 5.06
CA VAL A 114 1.19 6.38 4.85
C VAL A 114 0.44 6.50 6.17
N GLY A 115 0.75 5.63 7.14
CA GLY A 115 0.09 5.62 8.44
C GLY A 115 0.73 4.66 9.44
N PHE A 116 0.08 4.52 10.59
CA PHE A 116 0.55 3.71 11.72
C PHE A 116 -0.60 2.93 12.34
N ALA A 117 -1.35 2.18 11.51
CA ALA A 117 -2.53 1.42 11.96
C ALA A 117 -2.21 0.35 13.03
N SER A 118 -0.96 -0.09 13.14
CA SER A 118 -0.50 -0.96 14.24
C SER A 118 -0.48 -0.27 15.60
N GLY A 119 -0.57 1.08 15.65
CA GLY A 119 -0.44 1.89 16.87
C GLY A 119 1.01 2.22 17.25
N ARG A 120 2.02 1.55 16.68
CA ARG A 120 3.44 1.81 16.95
C ARG A 120 4.09 2.60 15.80
N ILE A 121 4.65 3.78 16.12
CA ILE A 121 5.51 4.53 15.20
C ILE A 121 6.88 3.83 15.18
N PRO A 122 7.36 3.36 14.02
CA PRO A 122 8.64 2.64 13.94
C PRO A 122 9.84 3.59 14.06
N ASN A 123 10.98 3.04 14.48
CA ASN A 123 12.27 3.72 14.43
C ASN A 123 13.09 3.18 13.25
N LEU A 124 13.56 4.08 12.39
CA LEU A 124 14.46 3.71 11.31
C LEU A 124 15.90 3.65 11.79
N PRO A 125 16.55 2.49 11.81
CA PRO A 125 18.00 2.41 11.89
C PRO A 125 18.60 3.01 10.62
N ILE A 126 19.09 4.26 10.69
CA ILE A 126 19.48 5.05 9.53
C ILE A 126 20.59 4.41 8.68
N ASN A 127 21.42 3.57 9.30
CA ASN A 127 22.41 2.77 8.59
C ASN A 127 21.80 1.82 7.55
N MET A 128 20.55 1.37 7.75
CA MET A 128 19.85 0.52 6.77
C MET A 128 19.60 1.26 5.45
N ALA A 129 19.23 2.55 5.55
CA ALA A 129 19.08 3.39 4.35
C ALA A 129 20.40 3.55 3.60
N LEU A 130 21.52 3.73 4.33
CA LEU A 130 22.86 3.78 3.74
C LEU A 130 23.24 2.46 3.04
N ILE A 131 23.06 1.33 3.74
CA ILE A 131 23.50 0.00 3.25
C ILE A 131 22.73 -0.42 2.00
N LYS A 132 21.43 -0.13 1.94
CA LYS A 132 20.55 -0.54 0.84
C LYS A 132 20.21 0.59 -0.15
N GLY A 133 20.68 1.81 0.08
CA GLY A 133 20.42 2.95 -0.79
C GLY A 133 18.94 3.33 -0.95
N PHE A 134 18.05 2.87 -0.05
CA PHE A 134 16.62 3.13 -0.17
C PHE A 134 16.20 4.47 0.44
N SER A 135 15.03 4.95 0.05
CA SER A 135 14.41 6.16 0.57
C SER A 135 13.21 5.85 1.44
N VAL A 136 13.04 6.58 2.55
CA VAL A 136 11.80 6.62 3.34
C VAL A 136 11.07 7.92 3.04
N ILE A 137 9.84 7.82 2.54
CA ILE A 137 9.09 8.95 1.98
C ILE A 137 7.78 9.10 2.75
N GLY A 138 7.60 10.22 3.45
CA GLY A 138 6.34 10.56 4.08
C GLY A 138 5.27 10.88 3.04
N VAL A 139 4.06 10.33 3.22
CA VAL A 139 2.93 10.57 2.34
C VAL A 139 1.75 11.10 3.15
N ARG A 140 1.44 12.37 2.93
CA ARG A 140 0.28 13.05 3.51
C ARG A 140 -0.63 13.54 2.39
N ALA A 141 -1.40 12.61 1.82
CA ALA A 141 -2.17 12.82 0.60
C ALA A 141 -3.16 14.02 0.69
N GLY A 142 -3.84 14.18 1.82
CA GLY A 142 -4.75 15.31 2.02
C GLY A 142 -4.03 16.67 2.08
N GLU A 143 -2.82 16.73 2.60
CA GLU A 143 -2.01 17.95 2.65
C GLU A 143 -1.36 18.26 1.30
N TYR A 144 -1.09 17.24 0.50
CA TYR A 144 -0.47 17.40 -0.81
C TYR A 144 -1.25 18.37 -1.70
N GLY A 145 -2.57 18.16 -1.85
CA GLY A 145 -3.41 19.05 -2.64
C GLY A 145 -3.68 20.43 -1.98
N ARG A 146 -3.46 20.55 -0.66
CA ARG A 146 -3.53 21.88 0.01
C ARG A 146 -2.27 22.70 -0.25
N LYS A 147 -1.11 22.06 -0.30
CA LYS A 147 0.18 22.72 -0.57
C LYS A 147 0.38 23.00 -2.03
N ASP A 148 -0.17 22.15 -2.90
CA ASP A 148 -0.14 22.28 -4.35
C ASP A 148 -1.55 22.04 -4.90
N PRO A 149 -2.39 23.11 -4.94
CA PRO A 149 -3.78 23.01 -5.39
C PRO A 149 -3.90 22.58 -6.87
N GLU A 150 -2.97 23.00 -7.71
CA GLU A 150 -2.95 22.65 -9.13
C GLU A 150 -2.72 21.15 -9.32
N ALA A 151 -1.70 20.60 -8.67
CA ALA A 151 -1.48 19.14 -8.65
C ALA A 151 -2.65 18.39 -7.99
N GLY A 152 -3.33 19.00 -7.01
CA GLY A 152 -4.55 18.45 -6.41
C GLY A 152 -5.69 18.30 -7.44
N ILE A 153 -5.89 19.29 -8.29
CA ILE A 153 -6.88 19.26 -9.39
C ILE A 153 -6.48 18.20 -10.42
N GLU A 154 -5.23 18.20 -10.86
CA GLU A 154 -4.71 17.19 -11.80
C GLU A 154 -4.93 15.75 -11.29
N ASN A 155 -4.63 15.51 -9.99
CA ASN A 155 -4.85 14.21 -9.37
C ASN A 155 -6.32 13.78 -9.46
N ASN A 156 -7.26 14.67 -9.17
CA ASN A 156 -8.69 14.38 -9.23
C ASN A 156 -9.14 14.06 -10.66
N VAL A 157 -8.64 14.81 -11.65
CA VAL A 157 -8.93 14.55 -13.08
C VAL A 157 -8.40 13.18 -13.49
N ALA A 158 -7.15 12.88 -13.13
CA ALA A 158 -6.54 11.60 -13.48
C ALA A 158 -7.23 10.42 -12.80
N ILE A 159 -7.57 10.52 -11.51
CA ILE A 159 -8.31 9.47 -10.79
C ILE A 159 -9.67 9.23 -11.43
N ARG A 160 -10.41 10.30 -11.75
CA ARG A 160 -11.72 10.19 -12.43
C ARG A 160 -11.58 9.43 -13.75
N LYS A 161 -10.59 9.78 -14.57
CA LYS A 161 -10.33 9.09 -15.83
C LYS A 161 -10.07 7.60 -15.64
N ILE A 162 -9.24 7.21 -14.70
CA ILE A 162 -8.95 5.81 -14.38
C ILE A 162 -10.23 5.06 -13.96
N CYS A 163 -11.13 5.71 -13.20
CA CYS A 163 -12.41 5.14 -12.81
C CYS A 163 -13.35 4.98 -14.03
N GLU A 164 -13.46 6.00 -14.88
CA GLU A 164 -14.31 6.00 -16.09
C GLU A 164 -13.86 4.94 -17.10
N GLU A 165 -12.56 4.69 -17.20
CA GLU A 165 -11.97 3.62 -18.02
C GLU A 165 -12.14 2.21 -17.41
N GLY A 166 -12.71 2.10 -16.21
CA GLY A 166 -12.98 0.82 -15.54
C GLY A 166 -11.76 0.17 -14.89
N HIS A 167 -10.64 0.88 -14.78
CA HIS A 167 -9.41 0.36 -14.16
C HIS A 167 -9.38 0.46 -12.64
N PHE A 168 -10.30 1.20 -12.06
CA PHE A 168 -10.45 1.34 -10.61
C PHE A 168 -11.93 1.35 -10.22
N SER A 169 -12.29 0.49 -9.26
CA SER A 169 -13.63 0.44 -8.68
C SER A 169 -13.54 0.23 -7.18
N PRO A 170 -14.12 1.10 -6.35
CA PRO A 170 -14.18 0.90 -4.91
C PRO A 170 -14.98 -0.36 -4.58
N TYR A 171 -14.42 -1.22 -3.74
CA TYR A 171 -15.17 -2.35 -3.21
C TYR A 171 -16.10 -1.90 -2.08
N VAL A 172 -17.40 -2.07 -2.27
CA VAL A 172 -18.43 -1.82 -1.27
C VAL A 172 -18.80 -3.16 -0.64
N CYS A 173 -18.36 -3.39 0.60
CA CYS A 173 -18.63 -4.65 1.32
C CYS A 173 -20.03 -4.71 1.91
N LYS A 174 -20.63 -3.57 2.26
CA LYS A 174 -21.97 -3.48 2.85
C LYS A 174 -22.55 -2.08 2.68
N GLU A 175 -23.85 -2.02 2.46
CA GLU A 175 -24.62 -0.77 2.39
C GLU A 175 -25.52 -0.66 3.62
N PHE A 176 -25.74 0.58 4.09
CA PHE A 176 -26.61 0.91 5.21
C PHE A 176 -27.46 2.13 4.87
N ASP A 177 -28.70 2.15 5.34
CA ASP A 177 -29.50 3.38 5.30
C ASP A 177 -28.83 4.47 6.14
N LEU A 178 -28.98 5.73 5.76
CA LEU A 178 -28.40 6.86 6.48
C LEU A 178 -28.84 6.90 7.96
N LYS A 179 -30.08 6.49 8.28
CA LYS A 179 -30.60 6.38 9.65
C LYS A 179 -29.79 5.39 10.51
N ASP A 180 -29.13 4.41 9.88
CA ASP A 180 -28.36 3.36 10.53
C ASP A 180 -26.84 3.67 10.53
N ALA A 181 -26.44 4.92 10.35
CA ALA A 181 -25.04 5.37 10.31
C ALA A 181 -24.22 4.90 11.53
N LYS A 182 -24.84 4.84 12.73
CA LYS A 182 -24.20 4.29 13.93
C LYS A 182 -23.80 2.83 13.76
N ASN A 183 -24.67 2.01 13.18
CA ASN A 183 -24.40 0.59 12.93
C ASN A 183 -23.35 0.42 11.84
N ALA A 184 -23.32 1.30 10.83
CA ALA A 184 -22.30 1.31 9.80
C ALA A 184 -20.90 1.58 10.38
N ILE A 185 -20.78 2.54 11.32
CA ILE A 185 -19.50 2.84 11.99
C ILE A 185 -19.05 1.70 12.91
N GLN A 186 -19.99 1.02 13.57
CA GLN A 186 -19.67 -0.13 14.43
C GLN A 186 -19.29 -1.39 13.66
N PHE A 187 -19.66 -1.47 12.38
CA PHE A 187 -19.33 -2.58 11.48
C PHE A 187 -17.87 -2.54 11.02
N LEU A 188 -17.26 -1.36 10.97
CA LEU A 188 -15.85 -1.17 10.57
C LEU A 188 -14.87 -1.65 11.63
#